data_0fa201c1d32b4551400460d853adf294
#
_entry.id   0fa201c1d32b4551400460d853adf294
#
_cell.length_a   1.000
_cell.length_b   1.000
_cell.length_c   1.000
_cell.angle_alpha   90.00
_cell.angle_beta   90.00
_cell.angle_gamma   90.00
#
_symmetry.space_group_name_H-M   'P 1'
#
loop_
_entity.id
_entity.type
_entity.pdbx_description
1 polymer ?
#
loop_
_entity_poly.entity_id
_entity_poly.type
_entity_poly.pdbx_seq_one_letter_code
_entity_poly.pdbx_strand_id
1 'polypeptide(L)'
;MLPSWLTQRGAESSMDDSHAVLGTPLRAPLMSDQEEALFACGCFWGAEKGFWKLPGVVSTAVGYAGGHVQDPSYRDVCSGRTGHTEVVRVVWSSPAVDFSDLLKLFWECHDPTQGNRQGNDTGSQYRSAIYTTNERQMALAISSRDAYQIALNQNGYGPITTEIQADQTFYFAEGYHQQYLAKPGSRPYCSAMPTQTVLEGFDGADFLLPQTIWNGFDWSISHCVLRSDNAPLRLVSNG
;
A
#
# COMPACT_ATOMS: atom_id res chain seq x y z
N MET A 1 24.18 12.93 -2.64
CA MET A 1 24.73 12.77 -1.27
C MET A 1 23.61 12.23 -0.40
N LEU A 2 23.76 11.01 0.14
CA LEU A 2 22.82 10.46 1.11
C LEU A 2 22.87 11.27 2.41
N PRO A 3 21.74 11.53 3.07
CA PRO A 3 21.74 12.28 4.33
C PRO A 3 22.57 11.56 5.41
N SER A 4 23.22 12.31 6.27
CA SER A 4 24.17 11.83 7.29
C SER A 4 23.58 10.84 8.33
N TRP A 5 22.25 10.78 8.47
CA TRP A 5 21.55 9.83 9.34
C TRP A 5 21.54 8.38 8.80
N LEU A 6 21.86 8.17 7.50
CA LEU A 6 21.98 6.83 6.90
C LEU A 6 23.32 6.12 7.23
N THR A 7 24.24 6.77 7.93
CA THR A 7 25.58 6.22 8.19
C THR A 7 25.78 5.73 9.63
N GLN A 8 24.80 5.86 10.51
CA GLN A 8 24.92 5.32 11.88
C GLN A 8 24.55 3.83 11.90
N ARG A 9 25.55 2.95 11.77
CA ARG A 9 25.51 1.60 12.33
C ARG A 9 25.62 1.76 13.86
N GLY A 10 24.50 1.64 14.51
CA GLY A 10 24.49 1.67 15.95
C GLY A 10 23.08 1.46 16.47
N ALA A 11 22.82 0.32 17.06
CA ALA A 11 21.60 -0.22 17.60
C ALA A 11 20.58 -0.65 16.52
N GLU A 12 20.38 -1.96 16.39
CA GLU A 12 19.10 -2.52 16.01
C GLU A 12 18.07 -1.81 16.90
N SER A 13 17.43 -0.79 16.38
CA SER A 13 16.24 -0.22 16.98
C SER A 13 15.29 -1.40 17.05
N SER A 14 15.02 -1.90 18.26
CA SER A 14 13.98 -2.88 18.48
C SER A 14 12.77 -2.38 17.70
N MET A 15 12.33 -3.14 16.68
CA MET A 15 11.16 -2.78 15.92
C MET A 15 10.05 -2.62 16.95
N ASP A 16 9.46 -1.43 17.02
CA ASP A 16 8.32 -1.20 17.88
C ASP A 16 7.26 -2.21 17.43
N ASP A 17 6.91 -3.16 18.27
CA ASP A 17 6.01 -4.26 17.89
C ASP A 17 4.58 -3.80 17.69
N SER A 18 4.31 -2.51 17.94
CA SER A 18 2.97 -1.90 17.84
C SER A 18 2.90 -0.89 16.71
N HIS A 19 1.82 -0.94 15.94
CA HIS A 19 1.52 0.06 14.92
C HIS A 19 1.32 1.45 15.54
N ALA A 20 2.14 2.41 15.14
CA ALA A 20 2.21 3.74 15.78
C ALA A 20 0.89 4.55 15.76
N VAL A 21 -0.04 4.23 14.84
CA VAL A 21 -1.33 4.91 14.69
C VAL A 21 -2.49 4.06 15.21
N LEU A 22 -2.51 2.77 14.84
CA LEU A 22 -3.62 1.87 15.15
C LEU A 22 -3.46 1.17 16.51
N GLY A 23 -2.25 1.18 17.08
CA GLY A 23 -1.94 0.56 18.38
C GLY A 23 -1.95 -0.97 18.38
N THR A 24 -2.12 -1.59 17.22
CA THR A 24 -2.19 -3.06 17.05
C THR A 24 -0.80 -3.67 16.89
N PRO A 25 -0.58 -4.93 17.29
CA PRO A 25 0.70 -5.60 17.07
C PRO A 25 0.99 -5.80 15.57
N LEU A 26 2.21 -5.48 15.14
CA LEU A 26 2.63 -5.64 13.74
C LEU A 26 2.83 -7.09 13.31
N ARG A 27 3.15 -7.98 14.26
CA ARG A 27 3.51 -9.39 14.00
C ARG A 27 2.52 -10.39 14.60
N ALA A 28 1.34 -9.93 15.01
CA ALA A 28 0.33 -10.84 15.55
C ALA A 28 -0.13 -11.82 14.45
N PRO A 29 -0.43 -13.08 14.83
CA PRO A 29 -1.16 -14.00 13.95
C PRO A 29 -2.50 -13.40 13.56
N LEU A 30 -2.98 -13.72 12.36
CA LEU A 30 -4.33 -13.34 11.94
C LEU A 30 -5.38 -13.97 12.83
N MET A 31 -6.41 -13.20 13.19
CA MET A 31 -7.61 -13.71 13.82
C MET A 31 -8.53 -14.34 12.74
N SER A 32 -9.53 -15.10 13.17
CA SER A 32 -10.40 -15.86 12.27
C SER A 32 -11.26 -15.00 11.33
N ASP A 33 -11.47 -13.73 11.67
CA ASP A 33 -12.20 -12.74 10.87
C ASP A 33 -11.26 -11.80 10.09
N GLN A 34 -9.95 -12.06 10.11
CA GLN A 34 -8.96 -11.23 9.47
C GLN A 34 -8.36 -11.89 8.24
N GLU A 35 -8.09 -11.06 7.25
CA GLU A 35 -7.35 -11.42 6.05
C GLU A 35 -6.15 -10.48 5.88
N GLU A 36 -5.23 -10.85 4.99
CA GLU A 36 -4.10 -10.02 4.60
C GLU A 36 -3.78 -10.09 3.12
N ALA A 37 -3.17 -9.04 2.59
CA ALA A 37 -2.57 -9.00 1.27
C ALA A 37 -1.43 -7.97 1.25
N LEU A 38 -0.60 -8.00 0.17
CA LEU A 38 0.48 -7.04 -0.01
C LEU A 38 0.20 -6.14 -1.21
N PHE A 39 0.45 -4.85 -1.05
CA PHE A 39 0.22 -3.84 -2.07
C PHE A 39 1.47 -2.98 -2.31
N ALA A 40 1.88 -2.83 -3.55
CA ALA A 40 3.00 -1.99 -3.98
C ALA A 40 2.51 -0.84 -4.85
N CYS A 41 2.67 0.39 -4.40
CA CYS A 41 2.20 1.61 -5.06
C CYS A 41 3.33 2.64 -5.24
N GLY A 42 4.57 2.20 -5.50
CA GLY A 42 5.77 3.04 -5.42
C GLY A 42 6.33 3.10 -3.99
N CYS A 43 6.81 4.26 -3.55
CA CYS A 43 7.30 4.42 -2.17
C CYS A 43 6.25 4.01 -1.14
N PHE A 44 6.60 3.05 -0.29
CA PHE A 44 5.66 2.44 0.67
C PHE A 44 5.18 3.39 1.79
N TRP A 45 5.86 4.51 2.07
CA TRP A 45 5.45 5.43 3.14
C TRP A 45 4.08 6.08 2.89
N GLY A 46 3.87 6.57 1.65
CA GLY A 46 2.59 7.18 1.27
C GLY A 46 1.50 6.14 1.12
N ALA A 47 1.82 4.98 0.52
CA ALA A 47 0.90 3.86 0.37
C ALA A 47 0.42 3.35 1.74
N GLU A 48 1.34 3.13 2.69
CA GLU A 48 1.00 2.67 4.03
C GLU A 48 0.01 3.62 4.70
N LYS A 49 0.26 4.94 4.63
CA LYS A 49 -0.67 5.93 5.18
C LYS A 49 -2.06 5.87 4.53
N GLY A 50 -2.13 5.66 3.23
CA GLY A 50 -3.41 5.47 2.54
C GLY A 50 -4.21 4.31 3.13
N PHE A 51 -3.59 3.15 3.30
CA PHE A 51 -4.25 1.96 3.81
C PHE A 51 -4.67 2.07 5.28
N TRP A 52 -3.82 2.57 6.19
CA TRP A 52 -4.23 2.67 7.60
C TRP A 52 -5.34 3.68 7.85
N LYS A 53 -5.63 4.55 6.89
CA LYS A 53 -6.76 5.47 7.00
C LYS A 53 -8.12 4.80 6.75
N LEU A 54 -8.17 3.63 6.12
CA LEU A 54 -9.43 2.94 5.84
C LEU A 54 -10.01 2.32 7.11
N PRO A 55 -11.30 2.57 7.43
CA PRO A 55 -12.00 1.86 8.49
C PRO A 55 -11.97 0.35 8.24
N GLY A 56 -11.76 -0.45 9.27
CA GLY A 56 -11.67 -1.90 9.16
C GLY A 56 -10.25 -2.43 8.91
N VAL A 57 -9.30 -1.59 8.52
CA VAL A 57 -7.88 -1.95 8.52
C VAL A 57 -7.40 -2.06 9.97
N VAL A 58 -6.88 -3.23 10.31
CA VAL A 58 -6.45 -3.59 11.67
C VAL A 58 -4.99 -3.27 11.89
N SER A 59 -4.15 -3.53 10.88
CA SER A 59 -2.71 -3.26 10.95
C SER A 59 -2.14 -3.06 9.56
N THR A 60 -1.09 -2.26 9.46
CA THR A 60 -0.23 -2.18 8.27
C THR A 60 1.22 -2.34 8.66
N ALA A 61 2.02 -2.86 7.75
CA ALA A 61 3.47 -2.89 7.90
C ALA A 61 4.12 -2.71 6.54
N VAL A 62 5.22 -1.99 6.48
CA VAL A 62 6.00 -1.86 5.24
C VAL A 62 7.10 -2.91 5.18
N GLY A 63 7.43 -3.33 3.97
CA GLY A 63 8.43 -4.36 3.74
C GLY A 63 8.75 -4.58 2.26
N TYR A 64 9.30 -5.74 1.98
CA TYR A 64 9.80 -6.13 0.66
C TYR A 64 9.21 -7.48 0.26
N ALA A 65 8.79 -7.62 -1.00
CA ALA A 65 8.25 -8.86 -1.55
C ALA A 65 8.50 -8.99 -3.06
N GLY A 66 8.22 -10.16 -3.64
CA GLY A 66 8.30 -10.41 -5.08
C GLY A 66 9.71 -10.55 -5.64
N GLY A 67 10.73 -10.59 -4.79
CA GLY A 67 12.14 -10.80 -5.18
C GLY A 67 12.66 -12.17 -4.84
N HIS A 68 13.96 -12.40 -5.11
CA HIS A 68 14.64 -13.69 -4.94
C HIS A 68 15.68 -13.71 -3.81
N VAL A 69 16.00 -12.55 -3.22
CA VAL A 69 16.95 -12.47 -2.10
C VAL A 69 16.21 -12.67 -0.78
N GLN A 70 16.71 -13.59 0.05
CA GLN A 70 16.16 -13.82 1.38
C GLN A 70 16.60 -12.72 2.34
N ASP A 71 15.68 -12.27 3.20
CA ASP A 71 15.90 -11.28 4.27
C ASP A 71 16.71 -10.03 3.80
N PRO A 72 16.25 -9.33 2.75
CA PRO A 72 16.97 -8.22 2.18
C PRO A 72 16.91 -7.00 3.11
N SER A 73 18.03 -6.26 3.20
CA SER A 73 18.01 -4.94 3.80
C SER A 73 17.49 -3.89 2.81
N TYR A 74 17.07 -2.71 3.32
CA TYR A 74 16.71 -1.55 2.49
C TYR A 74 17.81 -1.21 1.46
N ARG A 75 19.08 -1.26 1.89
CA ARG A 75 20.20 -0.99 1.00
C ARG A 75 20.30 -2.01 -0.14
N ASP A 76 20.03 -3.28 0.13
CA ASP A 76 20.02 -4.32 -0.90
C ASP A 76 18.90 -4.07 -1.91
N VAL A 77 17.70 -3.76 -1.45
CA VAL A 77 16.55 -3.46 -2.30
C VAL A 77 16.82 -2.23 -3.15
N CYS A 78 17.34 -1.15 -2.58
CA CYS A 78 17.72 0.07 -3.30
C CYS A 78 18.81 -0.16 -4.35
N SER A 79 19.59 -1.24 -4.26
CA SER A 79 20.57 -1.60 -5.30
C SER A 79 19.91 -2.06 -6.62
N GLY A 80 18.60 -2.37 -6.60
CA GLY A 80 17.85 -2.89 -7.75
C GLY A 80 18.18 -4.34 -8.12
N ARG A 81 18.98 -5.07 -7.31
CA ARG A 81 19.47 -6.42 -7.63
C ARG A 81 18.76 -7.53 -6.89
N THR A 82 17.87 -7.22 -5.97
CA THR A 82 17.15 -8.21 -5.19
C THR A 82 15.88 -8.72 -5.85
N GLY A 83 15.36 -7.98 -6.85
CA GLY A 83 14.08 -8.25 -7.49
C GLY A 83 12.87 -7.86 -6.63
N HIS A 84 13.07 -7.45 -5.37
CA HIS A 84 11.98 -7.04 -4.50
C HIS A 84 11.38 -5.70 -4.89
N THR A 85 10.06 -5.53 -4.61
CA THR A 85 9.40 -4.24 -4.58
C THR A 85 9.09 -3.84 -3.13
N GLU A 86 9.01 -2.53 -2.89
CA GLU A 86 8.47 -1.97 -1.66
C GLU A 86 6.99 -2.28 -1.58
N VAL A 87 6.54 -2.89 -0.50
CA VAL A 87 5.14 -3.28 -0.31
C VAL A 87 4.61 -2.83 1.05
N VAL A 88 3.31 -2.65 1.10
CA VAL A 88 2.53 -2.54 2.33
C VAL A 88 1.80 -3.86 2.56
N ARG A 89 2.09 -4.53 3.67
CA ARG A 89 1.25 -5.60 4.21
C ARG A 89 0.06 -4.95 4.88
N VAL A 90 -1.14 -5.28 4.45
CA VAL A 90 -2.38 -4.78 5.01
C VAL A 90 -3.12 -5.95 5.65
N VAL A 91 -3.48 -5.82 6.92
CA VAL A 91 -4.35 -6.75 7.65
C VAL A 91 -5.68 -6.04 7.92
N TRP A 92 -6.78 -6.67 7.59
CA TRP A 92 -8.11 -6.08 7.77
C TRP A 92 -9.10 -7.08 8.37
N SER A 93 -10.20 -6.57 8.96
CA SER A 93 -11.33 -7.36 9.42
C SER A 93 -12.36 -7.46 8.27
N SER A 94 -12.56 -8.66 7.73
CA SER A 94 -13.45 -8.90 6.57
C SER A 94 -14.89 -8.42 6.76
N PRO A 95 -15.50 -8.45 7.96
CA PRO A 95 -16.83 -7.88 8.15
C PRO A 95 -16.90 -6.35 8.08
N ALA A 96 -15.78 -5.65 8.22
CA ALA A 96 -15.72 -4.19 8.31
C ALA A 96 -15.29 -3.51 7.01
N VAL A 97 -14.47 -4.18 6.22
CA VAL A 97 -13.96 -3.71 4.92
C VAL A 97 -13.71 -4.92 4.03
N ASP A 98 -14.12 -4.87 2.77
CA ASP A 98 -13.85 -5.94 1.81
C ASP A 98 -12.54 -5.71 1.06
N PHE A 99 -11.98 -6.76 0.50
CA PHE A 99 -10.81 -6.68 -0.37
C PHE A 99 -11.05 -5.77 -1.58
N SER A 100 -12.29 -5.66 -2.05
CA SER A 100 -12.69 -4.73 -3.11
C SER A 100 -12.45 -3.27 -2.75
N ASP A 101 -12.66 -2.87 -1.48
CA ASP A 101 -12.36 -1.52 -1.00
C ASP A 101 -10.84 -1.27 -1.00
N LEU A 102 -10.05 -2.26 -0.62
CA LEU A 102 -8.58 -2.16 -0.65
C LEU A 102 -8.07 -2.04 -2.09
N LEU A 103 -8.65 -2.79 -3.03
CA LEU A 103 -8.35 -2.69 -4.46
C LEU A 103 -8.74 -1.31 -5.01
N LYS A 104 -9.86 -0.73 -4.58
CA LYS A 104 -10.25 0.63 -4.98
C LYS A 104 -9.20 1.64 -4.54
N LEU A 105 -8.77 1.61 -3.28
CA LEU A 105 -7.68 2.49 -2.82
C LEU A 105 -6.41 2.26 -3.63
N PHE A 106 -6.01 1.01 -3.84
CA PHE A 106 -4.81 0.65 -4.59
C PHE A 106 -4.81 1.25 -5.99
N TRP A 107 -5.87 1.02 -6.78
CA TRP A 107 -5.93 1.50 -8.15
C TRP A 107 -5.98 3.03 -8.26
N GLU A 108 -6.67 3.69 -7.34
CA GLU A 108 -6.87 5.14 -7.39
C GLU A 108 -5.71 5.95 -6.80
N CYS A 109 -4.91 5.38 -5.89
CA CYS A 109 -3.88 6.12 -5.16
C CYS A 109 -2.59 6.35 -5.94
N HIS A 110 -2.36 5.67 -7.07
CA HIS A 110 -1.12 5.78 -7.85
C HIS A 110 -1.38 5.59 -9.35
N ASP A 111 -0.36 5.73 -10.17
CA ASP A 111 -0.43 5.43 -11.60
C ASP A 111 0.13 4.01 -11.86
N PRO A 112 -0.73 3.01 -12.15
CA PRO A 112 -0.31 1.62 -12.35
C PRO A 112 0.30 1.36 -13.74
N THR A 113 0.51 2.38 -14.58
CA THR A 113 1.00 2.24 -15.96
C THR A 113 2.49 2.55 -16.10
N GLN A 114 3.19 2.91 -15.01
CA GLN A 114 4.57 3.45 -15.09
C GLN A 114 5.68 2.40 -15.13
N GLY A 115 5.36 1.10 -15.08
CA GLY A 115 6.37 0.06 -15.08
C GLY A 115 7.22 0.08 -13.81
N ASN A 116 8.54 0.03 -13.96
CA ASN A 116 9.50 0.08 -12.85
C ASN A 116 9.72 1.51 -12.33
N ARG A 117 8.63 2.20 -12.02
CA ARG A 117 8.66 3.59 -11.59
C ARG A 117 7.35 3.99 -10.92
N GLN A 118 7.42 4.99 -10.02
CA GLN A 118 6.24 5.76 -9.61
C GLN A 118 6.63 7.22 -9.38
N GLY A 119 6.11 8.12 -10.22
CA GLY A 119 6.45 9.52 -10.16
C GLY A 119 7.96 9.77 -10.30
N ASN A 120 8.58 10.36 -9.30
CA ASN A 120 10.02 10.65 -9.29
C ASN A 120 10.89 9.46 -8.90
N ASP A 121 10.32 8.41 -8.31
CA ASP A 121 11.05 7.22 -7.89
C ASP A 121 11.19 6.25 -9.05
N THR A 122 12.41 5.92 -9.41
CA THR A 122 12.75 5.03 -10.54
C THR A 122 13.50 3.81 -10.03
N GLY A 123 13.08 2.64 -10.47
CA GLY A 123 13.66 1.34 -10.14
C GLY A 123 12.59 0.27 -9.93
N SER A 124 12.96 -1.01 -10.07
CA SER A 124 12.04 -2.13 -9.90
C SER A 124 11.42 -2.23 -8.50
N GLN A 125 12.08 -1.63 -7.49
CA GLN A 125 11.56 -1.54 -6.13
C GLN A 125 10.33 -0.64 -5.99
N TYR A 126 10.03 0.17 -6.99
CA TYR A 126 8.86 1.07 -7.00
C TYR A 126 7.77 0.64 -7.99
N ARG A 127 7.87 -0.59 -8.54
CA ARG A 127 6.85 -1.13 -9.45
C ARG A 127 5.53 -1.35 -8.72
N SER A 128 4.45 -1.25 -9.46
CA SER A 128 3.10 -1.57 -8.98
C SER A 128 2.93 -3.09 -8.86
N ALA A 129 2.40 -3.58 -7.72
CA ALA A 129 2.11 -4.99 -7.54
C ALA A 129 1.00 -5.25 -6.52
N ILE A 130 0.30 -6.38 -6.67
CA ILE A 130 -0.64 -6.96 -5.72
C ILE A 130 -0.21 -8.39 -5.47
N TYR A 131 0.02 -8.77 -4.20
CA TYR A 131 0.31 -10.15 -3.83
C TYR A 131 -0.79 -10.66 -2.91
N THR A 132 -1.48 -11.69 -3.37
CA THR A 132 -2.68 -12.26 -2.76
C THR A 132 -2.35 -13.49 -1.93
N THR A 133 -3.19 -13.81 -0.95
CA THR A 133 -3.03 -14.96 -0.05
C THR A 133 -4.08 -16.05 -0.27
N ASN A 134 -5.05 -15.84 -1.17
CA ASN A 134 -6.06 -16.83 -1.50
C ASN A 134 -6.63 -16.61 -2.92
N GLU A 135 -7.37 -17.62 -3.42
CA GLU A 135 -7.94 -17.63 -4.78
C GLU A 135 -9.01 -16.53 -4.99
N ARG A 136 -9.81 -16.22 -3.94
CA ARG A 136 -10.81 -15.14 -4.03
C ARG A 136 -10.13 -13.80 -4.27
N GLN A 137 -9.09 -13.49 -3.50
CA GLN A 137 -8.32 -12.26 -3.69
C GLN A 137 -7.68 -12.20 -5.08
N MET A 138 -7.12 -13.32 -5.57
CA MET A 138 -6.55 -13.38 -6.92
C MET A 138 -7.59 -13.08 -7.99
N ALA A 139 -8.76 -13.69 -7.92
CA ALA A 139 -9.86 -13.46 -8.88
C ALA A 139 -10.31 -12.00 -8.87
N LEU A 140 -10.51 -11.41 -7.67
CA LEU A 140 -10.91 -10.00 -7.53
C LEU A 140 -9.82 -9.04 -8.03
N ALA A 141 -8.53 -9.32 -7.75
CA ALA A 141 -7.42 -8.49 -8.24
C ALA A 141 -7.37 -8.47 -9.77
N ILE A 142 -7.55 -9.62 -10.42
CA ILE A 142 -7.59 -9.72 -11.89
C ILE A 142 -8.82 -9.00 -12.45
N SER A 143 -10.01 -9.23 -11.90
CA SER A 143 -11.25 -8.59 -12.33
C SER A 143 -11.18 -7.06 -12.19
N SER A 144 -10.69 -6.57 -11.06
CA SER A 144 -10.51 -5.14 -10.81
C SER A 144 -9.50 -4.50 -11.76
N ARG A 145 -8.39 -5.19 -12.08
CA ARG A 145 -7.41 -4.74 -13.09
C ARG A 145 -8.06 -4.53 -14.45
N ASP A 146 -8.85 -5.51 -14.88
CA ASP A 146 -9.46 -5.48 -16.21
C ASP A 146 -10.51 -4.35 -16.30
N ALA A 147 -11.30 -4.15 -15.23
CA ALA A 147 -12.23 -3.03 -15.15
C ALA A 147 -11.50 -1.67 -15.11
N TYR A 148 -10.44 -1.55 -14.30
CA TYR A 148 -9.69 -0.32 -14.20
C TYR A 148 -8.92 0.01 -15.48
N GLN A 149 -8.45 -1.00 -16.23
CA GLN A 149 -7.84 -0.80 -17.55
C GLN A 149 -8.82 -0.16 -18.53
N ILE A 150 -10.09 -0.56 -18.51
CA ILE A 150 -11.13 0.06 -19.36
C ILE A 150 -11.28 1.55 -19.03
N ALA A 151 -11.36 1.88 -17.74
CA ALA A 151 -11.47 3.27 -17.28
C ALA A 151 -10.23 4.09 -17.61
N LEU A 152 -9.02 3.53 -17.47
CA LEU A 152 -7.77 4.17 -17.85
C LEU A 152 -7.69 4.48 -19.35
N ASN A 153 -8.11 3.54 -20.19
CA ASN A 153 -8.12 3.72 -21.64
C ASN A 153 -9.02 4.91 -22.06
N GLN A 154 -10.16 5.09 -21.38
CA GLN A 154 -11.06 6.23 -21.62
C GLN A 154 -10.43 7.57 -21.24
N ASN A 155 -9.50 7.56 -20.30
CA ASN A 155 -8.74 8.72 -19.84
C ASN A 155 -7.38 8.89 -20.54
N GLY A 156 -7.09 8.09 -21.59
CA GLY A 156 -5.87 8.22 -22.42
C GLY A 156 -4.60 7.64 -21.79
N TYR A 157 -4.72 6.81 -20.74
CA TYR A 157 -3.57 6.12 -20.15
C TYR A 157 -3.21 4.85 -20.92
N GLY A 158 -1.95 4.42 -20.76
CA GLY A 158 -1.44 3.19 -21.35
C GLY A 158 -1.86 1.92 -20.59
N PRO A 159 -1.28 0.76 -20.97
CA PRO A 159 -1.60 -0.51 -20.31
C PRO A 159 -1.11 -0.52 -18.86
N ILE A 160 -1.88 -1.16 -18.00
CA ILE A 160 -1.50 -1.47 -16.62
C ILE A 160 -0.29 -2.40 -16.63
N THR A 161 0.70 -2.07 -15.82
CA THR A 161 1.94 -2.84 -15.63
C THR A 161 2.00 -3.53 -14.27
N THR A 162 0.94 -3.46 -13.50
CA THR A 162 0.84 -4.06 -12.16
C THR A 162 1.07 -5.57 -12.21
N GLU A 163 2.02 -6.04 -11.41
CA GLU A 163 2.26 -7.45 -11.19
C GLU A 163 1.19 -8.01 -10.22
N ILE A 164 0.53 -9.11 -10.57
CA ILE A 164 -0.43 -9.79 -9.69
C ILE A 164 0.02 -11.24 -9.53
N GLN A 165 0.40 -11.63 -8.31
CA GLN A 165 0.90 -12.95 -7.99
C GLN A 165 0.35 -13.44 -6.63
N ALA A 166 0.34 -14.77 -6.43
CA ALA A 166 -0.02 -15.36 -5.15
C ALA A 166 1.21 -15.62 -4.28
N ASP A 167 0.99 -15.71 -2.97
CA ASP A 167 1.89 -16.33 -1.98
C ASP A 167 3.34 -15.82 -1.98
N GLN A 168 3.53 -14.52 -2.15
CA GLN A 168 4.86 -13.94 -2.08
C GLN A 168 5.32 -13.79 -0.62
N THR A 169 6.56 -14.19 -0.35
CA THR A 169 7.16 -14.02 0.97
C THR A 169 7.32 -12.52 1.28
N PHE A 170 6.82 -12.12 2.46
CA PHE A 170 6.97 -10.77 2.99
C PHE A 170 8.15 -10.69 3.94
N TYR A 171 9.05 -9.75 3.71
CA TYR A 171 10.15 -9.40 4.60
C TYR A 171 9.89 -8.01 5.18
N PHE A 172 9.84 -7.88 6.51
CA PHE A 172 9.65 -6.58 7.14
C PHE A 172 10.79 -5.63 6.80
N ALA A 173 10.46 -4.40 6.43
CA ALA A 173 11.44 -3.32 6.40
C ALA A 173 11.84 -2.93 7.83
N GLU A 174 12.96 -2.23 7.94
CA GLU A 174 13.54 -1.80 9.20
C GLU A 174 12.56 -0.92 10.01
N GLY A 175 12.65 -0.97 11.33
CA GLY A 175 11.70 -0.31 12.23
C GLY A 175 11.54 1.20 11.99
N TYR A 176 12.56 1.88 11.47
CA TYR A 176 12.44 3.30 11.15
C TYR A 176 11.55 3.60 9.94
N HIS A 177 11.25 2.60 9.08
CA HIS A 177 10.32 2.74 7.97
C HIS A 177 8.86 2.52 8.37
N GLN A 178 8.60 1.71 9.40
CA GLN A 178 7.24 1.40 9.84
C GLN A 178 6.51 2.67 10.27
N GLN A 179 5.31 2.93 9.70
CA GLN A 179 4.50 4.12 9.93
C GLN A 179 5.33 5.43 9.87
N TYR A 180 6.23 5.50 8.91
CA TYR A 180 7.19 6.61 8.79
C TYR A 180 6.51 7.98 8.85
N LEU A 181 5.42 8.18 8.12
CA LEU A 181 4.72 9.47 8.03
C LEU A 181 3.96 9.86 9.32
N ALA A 182 3.83 8.94 10.29
CA ALA A 182 3.25 9.23 11.59
C ALA A 182 4.30 9.59 12.65
N LYS A 183 5.58 9.37 12.39
CA LYS A 183 6.65 9.60 13.36
C LYS A 183 7.05 11.08 13.44
N PRO A 184 7.31 11.60 14.66
CA PRO A 184 7.82 12.96 14.83
C PRO A 184 9.14 13.17 14.06
N GLY A 185 9.25 14.28 13.34
CA GLY A 185 10.44 14.64 12.59
C GLY A 185 10.61 13.92 11.25
N SER A 186 9.67 13.05 10.84
CA SER A 186 9.67 12.46 9.52
C SER A 186 9.55 13.53 8.43
N ARG A 187 10.30 13.37 7.35
CA ARG A 187 10.15 14.23 6.17
C ARG A 187 8.91 13.79 5.40
N PRO A 188 7.92 14.68 5.16
CA PRO A 188 6.79 14.34 4.31
C PRO A 188 7.27 13.99 2.90
N TYR A 189 7.00 12.76 2.48
CA TYR A 189 7.37 12.28 1.15
C TYR A 189 6.37 11.22 0.66
N CYS A 190 5.96 11.35 -0.58
CA CYS A 190 5.17 10.37 -1.31
C CYS A 190 5.45 10.56 -2.80
N SER A 191 5.75 9.50 -3.54
CA SER A 191 5.97 9.56 -4.98
C SER A 191 4.71 9.23 -5.79
N ALA A 192 3.64 8.81 -5.14
CA ALA A 192 2.42 8.39 -5.81
C ALA A 192 1.81 9.50 -6.66
N MET A 193 1.44 9.17 -7.89
CA MET A 193 0.80 10.07 -8.87
C MET A 193 -0.54 9.47 -9.30
N PRO A 194 -1.63 9.76 -8.58
CA PRO A 194 -2.96 9.29 -8.95
C PRO A 194 -3.36 9.72 -10.36
N THR A 195 -4.00 8.81 -11.10
CA THR A 195 -4.48 9.08 -12.47
C THR A 195 -5.79 9.87 -12.50
N GLN A 196 -6.41 10.09 -11.35
CA GLN A 196 -7.76 10.66 -11.20
C GLN A 196 -8.86 9.81 -11.86
N THR A 197 -8.52 8.59 -12.27
CA THR A 197 -9.49 7.61 -12.77
C THR A 197 -10.14 6.93 -11.58
N VAL A 198 -11.45 6.74 -11.63
CA VAL A 198 -12.23 6.10 -10.56
C VAL A 198 -12.52 4.65 -10.92
N LEU A 199 -12.35 3.75 -9.97
CA LEU A 199 -12.83 2.38 -10.05
C LEU A 199 -14.29 2.34 -9.53
N GLU A 200 -15.25 2.37 -10.45
CA GLU A 200 -16.68 2.38 -10.08
C GLU A 200 -17.19 1.00 -9.65
N GLY A 201 -16.70 -0.07 -10.29
CA GLY A 201 -17.09 -1.44 -9.99
C GLY A 201 -16.38 -2.44 -10.89
N PHE A 202 -16.45 -3.73 -10.51
CA PHE A 202 -15.95 -4.87 -11.29
C PHE A 202 -16.68 -6.16 -10.89
N ASP A 203 -16.54 -7.20 -11.69
CA ASP A 203 -17.20 -8.47 -11.43
C ASP A 203 -16.71 -9.09 -10.11
N GLY A 204 -17.67 -9.45 -9.23
CA GLY A 204 -17.40 -9.98 -7.90
C GLY A 204 -17.09 -8.93 -6.82
N ALA A 205 -17.10 -7.61 -7.14
CA ALA A 205 -16.87 -6.57 -6.16
C ALA A 205 -17.98 -6.49 -5.10
N ASP A 206 -17.57 -6.31 -3.84
CA ASP A 206 -18.45 -6.05 -2.70
C ASP A 206 -17.89 -4.89 -1.89
N PHE A 207 -18.21 -3.64 -2.31
CA PHE A 207 -17.74 -2.46 -1.61
C PHE A 207 -18.55 -2.22 -0.33
N LEU A 208 -17.90 -2.32 0.82
CA LEU A 208 -18.52 -2.10 2.14
C LEU A 208 -18.40 -0.65 2.61
N LEU A 209 -17.37 0.05 2.17
CA LEU A 209 -17.12 1.43 2.62
C LEU A 209 -18.00 2.42 1.85
N PRO A 210 -18.73 3.30 2.57
CA PRO A 210 -19.61 4.29 1.96
C PRO A 210 -18.79 5.39 1.26
N GLN A 211 -19.42 6.10 0.30
CA GLN A 211 -18.81 7.20 -0.44
C GLN A 211 -18.22 8.29 0.46
N THR A 212 -18.76 8.49 1.67
CA THR A 212 -18.22 9.46 2.64
C THR A 212 -16.79 9.17 3.06
N ILE A 213 -16.35 7.90 3.05
CA ILE A 213 -14.95 7.51 3.29
C ILE A 213 -14.09 7.91 2.10
N TRP A 214 -14.54 7.62 0.87
CA TRP A 214 -13.81 7.94 -0.35
C TRP A 214 -13.64 9.44 -0.58
N ASN A 215 -14.59 10.25 -0.12
CA ASN A 215 -14.48 11.72 -0.12
C ASN A 215 -13.35 12.25 0.79
N GLY A 216 -12.78 11.40 1.65
CA GLY A 216 -11.60 11.71 2.46
C GLY A 216 -10.28 11.68 1.67
N PHE A 217 -10.33 11.21 0.41
CA PHE A 217 -9.18 11.16 -0.49
C PHE A 217 -9.41 12.09 -1.70
N ASP A 218 -8.62 13.13 -1.82
CA ASP A 218 -8.66 14.03 -3.00
C ASP A 218 -7.54 13.67 -3.98
N TRP A 219 -7.82 12.74 -4.88
CA TRP A 219 -6.85 12.29 -5.87
C TRP A 219 -6.53 13.33 -6.95
N SER A 220 -7.23 14.47 -7.01
CA SER A 220 -6.86 15.58 -7.88
C SER A 220 -5.59 16.30 -7.40
N ILE A 221 -5.22 16.07 -6.15
CA ILE A 221 -4.03 16.63 -5.51
C ILE A 221 -2.96 15.54 -5.42
N SER A 222 -1.84 15.73 -6.11
CA SER A 222 -0.68 14.86 -5.94
C SER A 222 -0.29 14.74 -4.46
N HIS A 223 -0.05 13.51 -4.00
CA HIS A 223 0.35 13.23 -2.62
C HIS A 223 -0.70 13.65 -1.56
N CYS A 224 -1.99 13.48 -1.86
CA CYS A 224 -3.08 13.93 -0.99
C CYS A 224 -2.96 13.35 0.44
N VAL A 225 -2.47 12.12 0.59
CA VAL A 225 -2.25 11.48 1.90
C VAL A 225 -1.30 12.26 2.80
N LEU A 226 -0.38 13.05 2.26
CA LEU A 226 0.53 13.89 3.05
C LEU A 226 -0.17 15.08 3.70
N ARG A 227 -1.28 15.53 3.14
CA ARG A 227 -2.04 16.69 3.60
C ARG A 227 -3.09 16.36 4.66
N SER A 228 -3.46 15.08 4.77
CA SER A 228 -4.39 14.62 5.81
C SER A 228 -3.66 14.39 7.14
N ASP A 229 -4.39 14.42 8.24
CA ASP A 229 -3.90 13.97 9.54
C ASP A 229 -3.55 12.46 9.50
N ASN A 230 -3.05 11.91 10.61
CA ASN A 230 -2.69 10.50 10.69
C ASN A 230 -3.84 9.61 11.17
N ALA A 231 -4.94 10.17 11.67
CA ALA A 231 -6.04 9.40 12.22
C ALA A 231 -6.76 8.59 11.12
N PRO A 232 -7.24 7.37 11.41
CA PRO A 232 -8.14 6.65 10.52
C PRO A 232 -9.41 7.45 10.24
N LEU A 233 -9.94 7.31 9.03
CA LEU A 233 -11.26 7.84 8.68
C LEU A 233 -12.33 7.10 9.50
N ARG A 234 -13.41 7.79 9.85
CA ARG A 234 -14.48 7.22 10.67
C ARG A 234 -15.75 7.07 9.86
N LEU A 235 -16.40 5.93 10.04
CA LEU A 235 -17.79 5.77 9.60
C LEU A 235 -18.66 6.75 10.40
N VAL A 236 -19.35 7.63 9.71
CA VAL A 236 -20.34 8.51 10.36
C VAL A 236 -21.53 7.65 10.70
N SER A 237 -21.78 7.39 11.98
CA SER A 237 -23.02 6.77 12.42
C SER A 237 -24.16 7.75 12.10
N ASN A 238 -25.02 7.41 11.16
CA ASN A 238 -26.31 8.09 11.02
C ASN A 238 -27.08 7.86 12.32
N GLY A 239 -27.17 8.92 13.18
CA GLY A 239 -27.97 8.91 14.38
C GLY A 239 -29.45 8.86 14.07
#